data_1abbdbbfb45e94579db2f55e0c531f78
#
_entry.id   1abbdbbfb45e94579db2f55e0c531f78
#
_cell.length_a   1.000
_cell.length_b   1.000
_cell.length_c   1.000
_cell.angle_alpha   90.00
_cell.angle_beta   90.00
_cell.angle_gamma   90.00
#
_symmetry.space_group_name_H-M   'P 1'
#
loop_
_entity.id
_entity.type
_entity.pdbx_description
1 polymer ?
#
loop_
_entity_poly.entity_id
_entity_poly.type
_entity_poly.pdbx_seq_one_letter_code
_entity_poly.pdbx_strand_id
1 'polypeptide(L)'
;MSISEAIELVNVIYDYLNGTDDIHIASFLEDWPSIPFKIRTVSQNTLPVLSFLPELIVEENTKIKKIIEMLEASKTQLRWGQTYSTEDFGAAFLEKYGWTELIGLRGPIASEHIACGFLLLGPSLEYPKHSHEAEEIYIPLISGTLWVQGNDDWISRPGGKPLYHRAWLTHGMRTESTPLLALYLWRGGDLTQKSHIDK
;
A
#
# COMPACT_ATOMS: atom_id res chain seq x y z
N MET A 1 -14.46 -9.96 -4.49
CA MET A 1 -13.53 -10.95 -3.92
C MET A 1 -14.29 -11.73 -2.87
N SER A 2 -14.29 -13.05 -2.98
CA SER A 2 -14.82 -13.89 -1.91
C SER A 2 -13.94 -13.74 -0.66
N ILE A 3 -14.50 -14.03 0.50
CA ILE A 3 -13.71 -14.04 1.76
C ILE A 3 -12.52 -14.99 1.66
N SER A 4 -12.69 -16.14 0.97
CA SER A 4 -11.61 -17.12 0.77
C SER A 4 -10.46 -16.54 -0.05
N GLU A 5 -10.74 -15.81 -1.13
CA GLU A 5 -9.70 -15.16 -1.97
C GLU A 5 -8.97 -14.05 -1.21
N ALA A 6 -9.69 -13.29 -0.35
CA ALA A 6 -9.06 -12.28 0.50
C ALA A 6 -8.09 -12.92 1.50
N ILE A 7 -8.51 -14.01 2.15
CA ILE A 7 -7.68 -14.77 3.08
C ILE A 7 -6.46 -15.34 2.37
N GLU A 8 -6.64 -15.90 1.17
CA GLU A 8 -5.53 -16.46 0.39
C GLU A 8 -4.50 -15.37 0.03
N LEU A 9 -4.95 -14.22 -0.46
CA LEU A 9 -4.06 -13.08 -0.76
C LEU A 9 -3.29 -12.62 0.48
N VAL A 10 -3.98 -12.49 1.62
CA VAL A 10 -3.35 -12.09 2.89
C VAL A 10 -2.33 -13.12 3.37
N ASN A 11 -2.59 -14.42 3.20
CA ASN A 11 -1.64 -15.47 3.54
C ASN A 11 -0.39 -15.42 2.64
N VAL A 12 -0.56 -15.17 1.32
CA VAL A 12 0.58 -15.01 0.40
C VAL A 12 1.40 -13.77 0.76
N ILE A 13 0.76 -12.68 1.17
CA ILE A 13 1.44 -11.47 1.67
C ILE A 13 2.21 -11.80 2.95
N TYR A 14 1.58 -12.49 3.90
CA TYR A 14 2.25 -12.90 5.14
C TYR A 14 3.49 -13.75 4.86
N ASP A 15 3.39 -14.75 3.99
CA ASP A 15 4.52 -15.64 3.62
C ASP A 15 5.65 -14.87 2.91
N TYR A 16 5.31 -13.83 2.15
CA TYR A 16 6.29 -12.92 1.56
C TYR A 16 6.99 -12.09 2.62
N LEU A 17 6.25 -11.43 3.51
CA LEU A 17 6.77 -10.59 4.59
C LEU A 17 7.61 -11.40 5.58
N ASN A 18 7.12 -12.55 6.04
CA ASN A 18 7.83 -13.43 6.98
C ASN A 18 9.12 -14.03 6.40
N GLY A 19 9.21 -14.10 5.07
CA GLY A 19 10.44 -14.52 4.38
C GLY A 19 11.40 -13.38 4.05
N THR A 20 11.09 -12.14 4.45
CA THR A 20 11.95 -10.97 4.24
C THR A 20 12.80 -10.75 5.48
N ASP A 21 14.14 -10.69 5.29
CA ASP A 21 15.07 -10.42 6.38
C ASP A 21 15.13 -8.91 6.68
N ASP A 22 14.16 -8.43 7.46
CA ASP A 22 14.01 -7.03 7.87
C ASP A 22 13.41 -6.95 9.28
N ILE A 23 14.12 -6.26 10.18
CA ILE A 23 13.75 -6.15 11.59
C ILE A 23 12.43 -5.40 11.82
N HIS A 24 12.14 -4.40 10.99
CA HIS A 24 10.89 -3.64 11.11
C HIS A 24 9.70 -4.47 10.64
N ILE A 25 9.85 -5.24 9.54
CA ILE A 25 8.82 -6.18 9.11
C ILE A 25 8.56 -7.21 10.20
N ALA A 26 9.60 -7.83 10.77
CA ALA A 26 9.46 -8.80 11.85
C ALA A 26 8.65 -8.22 13.02
N SER A 27 8.96 -6.99 13.43
CA SER A 27 8.23 -6.28 14.50
C SER A 27 6.76 -5.99 14.13
N PHE A 28 6.45 -5.61 12.89
CA PHE A 28 5.07 -5.37 12.44
C PHE A 28 4.25 -6.67 12.40
N LEU A 29 4.88 -7.80 12.09
CA LEU A 29 4.21 -9.10 12.06
C LEU A 29 3.78 -9.60 13.45
N GLU A 30 4.31 -9.04 14.55
CA GLU A 30 3.82 -9.32 15.91
C GLU A 30 2.37 -8.87 16.10
N ASP A 31 1.94 -7.81 15.38
CA ASP A 31 0.57 -7.29 15.40
C ASP A 31 -0.33 -7.91 14.32
N TRP A 32 0.19 -8.87 13.55
CA TRP A 32 -0.59 -9.52 12.48
C TRP A 32 -1.78 -10.29 13.06
N PRO A 33 -2.97 -10.18 12.48
CA PRO A 33 -4.16 -10.83 13.04
C PRO A 33 -4.01 -12.35 13.08
N SER A 34 -4.43 -12.94 14.20
CA SER A 34 -4.39 -14.39 14.40
C SER A 34 -5.51 -15.11 13.64
N ILE A 35 -5.25 -16.35 13.25
CA ILE A 35 -6.23 -17.26 12.66
C ILE A 35 -7.08 -17.90 13.79
N PRO A 36 -8.42 -17.99 13.65
CA PRO A 36 -9.23 -17.54 12.51
C PRO A 36 -9.40 -16.03 12.45
N PHE A 37 -9.30 -15.45 11.26
CA PHE A 37 -9.46 -14.02 11.07
C PHE A 37 -10.88 -13.55 11.42
N LYS A 38 -10.98 -12.37 12.04
CA LYS A 38 -12.25 -11.65 12.21
C LYS A 38 -12.63 -10.99 10.89
N ILE A 39 -13.64 -11.54 10.23
CA ILE A 39 -14.04 -11.10 8.89
C ILE A 39 -15.13 -10.04 8.96
N ARG A 40 -15.07 -9.10 8.01
CA ARG A 40 -16.05 -8.03 7.79
C ARG A 40 -16.48 -8.02 6.32
N THR A 41 -17.77 -7.78 6.08
CA THR A 41 -18.27 -7.47 4.73
C THR A 41 -17.88 -6.03 4.37
N VAL A 42 -17.25 -5.86 3.21
CA VAL A 42 -16.85 -4.56 2.68
C VAL A 42 -17.46 -4.36 1.30
N SER A 43 -18.11 -3.21 1.10
CA SER A 43 -18.66 -2.85 -0.21
C SER A 43 -17.54 -2.59 -1.21
N GLN A 44 -17.66 -3.16 -2.39
CA GLN A 44 -16.73 -2.95 -3.49
C GLN A 44 -16.77 -1.49 -3.97
N ASN A 45 -15.62 -0.98 -4.40
CA ASN A 45 -15.50 0.31 -5.06
C ASN A 45 -14.30 0.27 -6.02
N THR A 46 -14.44 0.83 -7.19
CA THR A 46 -13.37 0.92 -8.20
C THR A 46 -13.01 2.37 -8.45
N LEU A 47 -11.76 2.60 -8.87
CA LEU A 47 -11.22 3.93 -9.16
C LEU A 47 -10.54 3.92 -10.54
N PRO A 48 -10.41 5.08 -11.23
CA PRO A 48 -9.74 5.19 -12.52
C PRO A 48 -8.30 4.67 -12.52
N VAL A 49 -7.58 4.82 -11.40
CA VAL A 49 -6.19 4.38 -11.24
C VAL A 49 -5.99 2.88 -11.53
N LEU A 50 -7.04 2.06 -11.43
CA LEU A 50 -6.96 0.61 -11.71
C LEU A 50 -6.60 0.28 -13.16
N SER A 51 -6.75 1.24 -14.08
CA SER A 51 -6.34 1.09 -15.47
C SER A 51 -4.82 0.90 -15.62
N PHE A 52 -4.03 1.34 -14.64
CA PHE A 52 -2.57 1.22 -14.66
C PHE A 52 -2.03 -0.11 -14.11
N LEU A 53 -2.86 -0.95 -13.45
CA LEU A 53 -2.40 -2.25 -12.93
C LEU A 53 -1.83 -3.17 -14.03
N PRO A 54 -2.44 -3.29 -15.22
CA PRO A 54 -1.91 -4.14 -16.29
C PRO A 54 -0.57 -3.64 -16.88
N GLU A 55 -0.19 -2.38 -16.59
CA GLU A 55 1.05 -1.77 -17.09
C GLU A 55 2.27 -2.09 -16.21
N LEU A 56 2.06 -2.79 -15.08
CA LEU A 56 3.12 -3.13 -14.14
C LEU A 56 4.09 -4.14 -14.75
N ILE A 57 5.36 -3.76 -14.83
CA ILE A 57 6.44 -4.65 -15.23
C ILE A 57 6.98 -5.34 -13.98
N VAL A 58 6.68 -6.62 -13.83
CA VAL A 58 7.07 -7.41 -12.66
C VAL A 58 8.44 -8.02 -12.89
N GLU A 59 9.37 -7.74 -11.99
CA GLU A 59 10.69 -8.38 -11.96
C GLU A 59 10.56 -9.87 -11.56
N GLU A 60 11.62 -10.67 -11.74
CA GLU A 60 11.60 -12.14 -11.54
C GLU A 60 11.42 -12.60 -10.08
N ASN A 61 10.76 -11.84 -9.22
CA ASN A 61 10.38 -12.29 -7.89
C ASN A 61 9.04 -13.03 -7.93
N THR A 62 9.08 -14.35 -7.84
CA THR A 62 7.89 -15.23 -7.95
C THR A 62 6.82 -14.93 -6.90
N LYS A 63 7.19 -14.52 -5.68
CA LYS A 63 6.23 -14.18 -4.62
C LYS A 63 5.55 -12.84 -4.91
N ILE A 64 6.30 -11.81 -5.29
CA ILE A 64 5.76 -10.51 -5.68
C ILE A 64 4.85 -10.66 -6.90
N LYS A 65 5.28 -11.42 -7.91
CA LYS A 65 4.48 -11.71 -9.09
C LYS A 65 3.14 -12.34 -8.71
N LYS A 66 3.14 -13.33 -7.83
CA LYS A 66 1.91 -13.98 -7.34
C LYS A 66 0.98 -12.97 -6.63
N ILE A 67 1.51 -12.08 -5.79
CA ILE A 67 0.74 -11.04 -5.11
C ILE A 67 0.06 -10.12 -6.14
N ILE A 68 0.80 -9.65 -7.16
CA ILE A 68 0.28 -8.77 -8.19
C ILE A 68 -0.79 -9.46 -9.03
N GLU A 69 -0.56 -10.71 -9.46
CA GLU A 69 -1.54 -11.49 -10.22
C GLU A 69 -2.85 -11.70 -9.44
N MET A 70 -2.76 -12.02 -8.14
CA MET A 70 -3.93 -12.18 -7.28
C MET A 70 -4.67 -10.84 -7.07
N LEU A 71 -3.93 -9.75 -6.87
CA LEU A 71 -4.51 -8.42 -6.76
C LEU A 71 -5.23 -8.03 -8.05
N GLU A 72 -4.60 -8.24 -9.21
CA GLU A 72 -5.20 -7.92 -10.50
C GLU A 72 -6.47 -8.72 -10.77
N ALA A 73 -6.47 -10.01 -10.48
CA ALA A 73 -7.64 -10.87 -10.62
C ALA A 73 -8.82 -10.43 -9.72
N SER A 74 -8.54 -9.81 -8.58
CA SER A 74 -9.55 -9.38 -7.60
C SER A 74 -9.80 -7.87 -7.56
N LYS A 75 -9.10 -7.06 -8.35
CA LYS A 75 -9.09 -5.58 -8.25
C LYS A 75 -10.48 -4.92 -8.25
N THR A 76 -11.41 -5.42 -9.06
CA THR A 76 -12.78 -4.88 -9.15
C THR A 76 -13.69 -5.34 -8.00
N GLN A 77 -13.26 -6.31 -7.23
CA GLN A 77 -13.99 -6.88 -6.10
C GLN A 77 -13.49 -6.33 -4.76
N LEU A 78 -12.46 -5.51 -4.76
CA LEU A 78 -11.93 -4.81 -3.59
C LEU A 78 -12.62 -3.46 -3.40
N ARG A 79 -12.47 -2.90 -2.21
CA ARG A 79 -12.83 -1.51 -1.94
C ARG A 79 -11.61 -0.63 -2.13
N TRP A 80 -11.55 0.06 -3.26
CA TRP A 80 -10.56 1.11 -3.47
C TRP A 80 -11.06 2.44 -2.93
N GLY A 81 -10.17 3.19 -2.29
CA GLY A 81 -10.46 4.46 -1.66
C GLY A 81 -9.42 5.51 -2.01
N GLN A 82 -9.76 6.75 -1.69
CA GLN A 82 -8.90 7.93 -1.80
C GLN A 82 -9.01 8.71 -0.50
N THR A 83 -7.88 9.18 0.01
CA THR A 83 -7.83 9.99 1.24
C THR A 83 -8.13 11.45 0.95
N TYR A 84 -7.82 11.89 -0.27
CA TYR A 84 -7.88 13.29 -0.69
C TYR A 84 -9.07 13.54 -1.62
N SER A 85 -9.44 14.83 -1.71
CA SER A 85 -10.49 15.34 -2.59
C SER A 85 -9.90 16.17 -3.74
N THR A 86 -10.77 16.62 -4.62
CA THR A 86 -10.39 17.52 -5.73
C THR A 86 -9.90 18.87 -5.22
N GLU A 87 -10.35 19.30 -4.06
CA GLU A 87 -9.90 20.53 -3.41
C GLU A 87 -8.47 20.41 -2.86
N ASP A 88 -8.04 19.19 -2.49
CA ASP A 88 -6.69 18.94 -2.00
C ASP A 88 -5.66 18.95 -3.15
N PHE A 89 -5.90 18.17 -4.22
CA PHE A 89 -4.89 17.90 -5.26
C PHE A 89 -5.41 17.96 -6.70
N GLY A 90 -6.68 18.28 -6.91
CA GLY A 90 -7.30 18.33 -8.23
C GLY A 90 -7.66 16.95 -8.82
N ALA A 91 -8.47 16.97 -9.87
CA ALA A 91 -8.99 15.75 -10.50
C ALA A 91 -7.88 14.88 -11.12
N ALA A 92 -6.88 15.50 -11.75
CA ALA A 92 -5.79 14.77 -12.42
C ALA A 92 -4.96 13.91 -11.44
N PHE A 93 -4.79 14.36 -10.19
CA PHE A 93 -4.17 13.54 -9.15
C PHE A 93 -5.06 12.35 -8.79
N LEU A 94 -6.36 12.59 -8.58
CA LEU A 94 -7.29 11.55 -8.18
C LEU A 94 -7.50 10.46 -9.24
N GLU A 95 -7.38 10.80 -10.52
CA GLU A 95 -7.42 9.82 -11.61
C GLU A 95 -6.27 8.81 -11.52
N LYS A 96 -5.15 9.20 -10.90
CA LYS A 96 -3.90 8.43 -10.83
C LYS A 96 -3.55 7.96 -9.42
N TYR A 97 -4.45 8.11 -8.43
CA TYR A 97 -4.19 7.77 -7.04
C TYR A 97 -5.30 6.89 -6.48
N GLY A 98 -4.93 5.90 -5.72
CA GLY A 98 -5.86 5.10 -4.95
C GLY A 98 -5.16 4.08 -4.04
N TRP A 99 -5.88 3.67 -3.01
CA TRP A 99 -5.43 2.63 -2.09
C TRP A 99 -6.55 1.63 -1.81
N THR A 100 -6.17 0.44 -1.40
CA THR A 100 -7.10 -0.56 -0.87
C THR A 100 -6.53 -1.20 0.39
N GLU A 101 -7.40 -1.51 1.36
CA GLU A 101 -7.02 -2.12 2.63
C GLU A 101 -7.55 -3.55 2.69
N LEU A 102 -6.68 -4.49 3.01
CA LEU A 102 -7.02 -5.91 3.20
C LEU A 102 -7.20 -6.24 4.67
N ILE A 103 -6.31 -5.72 5.52
CA ILE A 103 -6.32 -5.86 6.98
C ILE A 103 -6.44 -4.47 7.58
N GLY A 104 -7.27 -4.27 8.60
CA GLY A 104 -7.37 -3.02 9.32
C GLY A 104 -8.80 -2.64 9.69
N LEU A 105 -9.03 -1.33 9.83
CA LEU A 105 -10.33 -0.80 10.23
C LEU A 105 -11.34 -0.75 9.08
N ARG A 106 -10.86 -0.77 7.82
CA ARG A 106 -11.67 -0.62 6.59
C ARG A 106 -11.66 -1.85 5.70
N GLY A 107 -10.71 -2.76 5.91
CA GLY A 107 -10.50 -3.97 5.12
C GLY A 107 -11.43 -5.13 5.49
N PRO A 108 -11.48 -6.18 4.67
CA PRO A 108 -12.26 -7.39 4.95
C PRO A 108 -11.77 -8.18 6.16
N ILE A 109 -10.50 -8.08 6.53
CA ILE A 109 -9.95 -8.68 7.76
C ILE A 109 -9.80 -7.57 8.80
N ALA A 110 -10.57 -7.67 9.87
CA ALA A 110 -10.61 -6.65 10.91
C ALA A 110 -9.38 -6.72 11.81
N SER A 111 -8.70 -5.58 11.97
CA SER A 111 -7.64 -5.35 12.96
C SER A 111 -7.70 -3.92 13.46
N GLU A 112 -7.38 -3.72 14.75
CA GLU A 112 -7.25 -2.40 15.38
C GLU A 112 -5.77 -2.06 15.63
N HIS A 113 -4.86 -3.00 15.39
CA HIS A 113 -3.43 -2.87 15.70
C HIS A 113 -2.57 -2.61 14.47
N ILE A 114 -2.94 -3.19 13.33
CA ILE A 114 -2.23 -3.06 12.06
C ILE A 114 -3.20 -2.83 10.91
N ALA A 115 -2.81 -2.00 9.94
CA ALA A 115 -3.43 -1.95 8.63
C ALA A 115 -2.42 -2.43 7.58
N CYS A 116 -2.92 -3.21 6.60
CA CYS A 116 -2.14 -3.70 5.48
C CYS A 116 -2.97 -3.63 4.20
N GLY A 117 -2.37 -3.15 3.12
CA GLY A 117 -3.05 -3.01 1.85
C GLY A 117 -2.12 -2.53 0.74
N PHE A 118 -2.69 -1.99 -0.32
CA PHE A 118 -1.94 -1.52 -1.48
C PHE A 118 -2.20 -0.04 -1.75
N LEU A 119 -1.13 0.67 -2.08
CA LEU A 119 -1.14 1.98 -2.71
C LEU A 119 -0.83 1.82 -4.20
N LEU A 120 -1.63 2.42 -5.06
CA LEU A 120 -1.42 2.47 -6.50
C LEU A 120 -1.35 3.92 -6.96
N LEU A 121 -0.25 4.27 -7.66
CA LEU A 121 -0.08 5.56 -8.32
C LEU A 121 0.12 5.33 -9.81
N GLY A 122 -0.57 6.09 -10.63
CA GLY A 122 -0.33 6.13 -12.08
C GLY A 122 1.00 6.79 -12.42
N PRO A 123 1.44 6.74 -13.69
CA PRO A 123 2.70 7.35 -14.14
C PRO A 123 2.66 8.88 -14.08
N SER A 124 3.85 9.49 -13.99
CA SER A 124 4.04 10.95 -13.94
C SER A 124 3.21 11.63 -12.86
N LEU A 125 3.27 11.08 -11.65
CA LEU A 125 2.58 11.59 -10.47
C LEU A 125 3.56 11.78 -9.32
N GLU A 126 3.43 12.89 -8.61
CA GLU A 126 4.07 13.10 -7.32
C GLU A 126 3.01 12.98 -6.22
N TYR A 127 3.21 12.03 -5.31
CA TYR A 127 2.53 12.02 -4.03
C TYR A 127 3.38 12.86 -3.08
N PRO A 128 2.89 14.08 -2.72
CA PRO A 128 3.70 15.07 -2.02
C PRO A 128 4.22 14.57 -0.68
N LYS A 129 5.23 15.25 -0.17
CA LYS A 129 5.73 15.01 1.18
C LYS A 129 4.59 15.13 2.19
N HIS A 130 4.46 14.11 3.01
CA HIS A 130 3.42 14.01 4.03
C HIS A 130 3.94 13.25 5.25
N SER A 131 3.22 13.38 6.35
CA SER A 131 3.51 12.68 7.59
C SER A 131 2.23 12.27 8.30
N HIS A 132 2.31 11.28 9.19
CA HIS A 132 1.20 10.79 9.99
C HIS A 132 1.71 10.15 11.28
N GLU A 133 0.80 9.92 12.22
CA GLU A 133 1.10 9.37 13.53
C GLU A 133 1.54 7.90 13.47
N ALA A 134 0.92 7.11 12.60
CA ALA A 134 1.27 5.71 12.45
C ALA A 134 2.72 5.53 11.97
N GLU A 135 3.40 4.52 12.50
CA GLU A 135 4.59 3.97 11.84
C GLU A 135 4.17 3.27 10.55
N GLU A 136 5.00 3.35 9.51
CA GLU A 136 4.68 2.78 8.22
C GLU A 136 5.84 2.02 7.61
N ILE A 137 5.53 0.94 6.94
CA ILE A 137 6.44 0.29 6.00
C ILE A 137 5.80 0.33 4.62
N TYR A 138 6.49 0.91 3.64
CA TYR A 138 6.20 0.69 2.23
C TYR A 138 7.13 -0.35 1.64
N ILE A 139 6.58 -1.20 0.79
CA ILE A 139 7.35 -2.11 -0.05
C ILE A 139 6.91 -1.88 -1.50
N PRO A 140 7.70 -1.15 -2.31
CA PRO A 140 7.45 -1.08 -3.74
C PRO A 140 7.45 -2.49 -4.31
N LEU A 141 6.42 -2.89 -5.04
CA LEU A 141 6.38 -4.22 -5.65
C LEU A 141 7.06 -4.24 -7.03
N ILE A 142 7.37 -3.06 -7.56
CA ILE A 142 8.11 -2.84 -8.81
C ILE A 142 9.17 -1.76 -8.60
N SER A 143 10.22 -1.79 -9.42
CA SER A 143 11.29 -0.78 -9.40
C SER A 143 10.91 0.50 -10.17
N GLY A 144 11.72 1.54 -10.07
CA GLY A 144 11.64 2.76 -10.90
C GLY A 144 10.89 3.93 -10.26
N THR A 145 10.45 3.81 -9.02
CA THR A 145 9.83 4.91 -8.28
C THR A 145 10.87 5.66 -7.44
N LEU A 146 10.78 6.97 -7.42
CA LEU A 146 11.59 7.83 -6.56
C LEU A 146 10.91 8.02 -5.21
N TRP A 147 11.69 7.96 -4.14
CA TRP A 147 11.25 8.09 -2.75
C TRP A 147 12.08 9.12 -2.02
N VAL A 148 11.48 9.81 -1.08
CA VAL A 148 12.15 10.78 -0.21
C VAL A 148 11.72 10.56 1.24
N GLN A 149 12.67 10.71 2.18
CA GLN A 149 12.44 10.69 3.62
C GLN A 149 13.04 11.94 4.26
N GLY A 150 12.26 12.67 5.04
CA GLY A 150 12.71 13.90 5.67
C GLY A 150 13.25 14.92 4.66
N ASN A 151 14.49 15.35 4.88
CA ASN A 151 15.20 16.31 4.04
C ASN A 151 16.19 15.66 3.07
N ASP A 152 16.15 14.33 2.92
CA ASP A 152 17.04 13.62 2.00
C ASP A 152 16.71 13.95 0.54
N ASP A 153 17.58 13.54 -0.37
CA ASP A 153 17.34 13.60 -1.80
C ASP A 153 16.34 12.52 -2.23
N TRP A 154 15.69 12.77 -3.37
CA TRP A 154 14.87 11.78 -4.04
C TRP A 154 15.75 10.67 -4.60
N ILE A 155 15.52 9.43 -4.17
CA ILE A 155 16.30 8.27 -4.62
C ILE A 155 15.39 7.17 -5.15
N SER A 156 15.85 6.52 -6.23
CA SER A 156 15.17 5.35 -6.76
C SER A 156 15.28 4.17 -5.80
N ARG A 157 14.20 3.44 -5.61
CA ARG A 157 14.18 2.23 -4.78
C ARG A 157 13.88 1.01 -5.63
N PRO A 158 14.61 -0.07 -5.42
CA PRO A 158 14.33 -1.33 -6.11
C PRO A 158 13.05 -1.97 -5.57
N GLY A 159 12.37 -2.72 -6.44
CA GLY A 159 11.21 -3.52 -6.05
C GLY A 159 11.55 -4.54 -4.97
N GLY A 160 10.61 -4.79 -4.08
CA GLY A 160 10.74 -5.74 -2.97
C GLY A 160 11.59 -5.27 -1.77
N LYS A 161 12.11 -4.04 -1.78
CA LYS A 161 12.90 -3.51 -0.65
C LYS A 161 12.03 -2.66 0.28
N PRO A 162 11.94 -3.02 1.57
CA PRO A 162 11.18 -2.27 2.55
C PRO A 162 11.75 -0.86 2.77
N LEU A 163 10.83 0.10 3.00
CA LEU A 163 11.13 1.46 3.47
C LEU A 163 10.35 1.69 4.75
N TYR A 164 11.05 1.73 5.86
CA TYR A 164 10.45 2.05 7.16
C TYR A 164 10.38 3.55 7.38
N HIS A 165 9.21 4.02 7.80
CA HIS A 165 8.94 5.38 8.22
C HIS A 165 8.48 5.35 9.69
N ARG A 166 9.29 5.95 10.59
CA ARG A 166 8.85 6.14 11.97
C ARG A 166 7.69 7.13 12.02
N ALA A 167 6.91 7.09 13.09
CA ALA A 167 5.86 8.07 13.35
C ALA A 167 6.32 9.51 13.07
N TRP A 168 5.49 10.28 12.36
CA TRP A 168 5.74 11.67 11.97
C TRP A 168 6.98 11.91 11.11
N LEU A 169 7.57 10.88 10.52
CA LEU A 169 8.62 11.10 9.52
C LEU A 169 7.98 11.55 8.21
N THR A 170 8.33 12.75 7.78
CA THR A 170 7.96 13.26 6.46
C THR A 170 8.52 12.35 5.37
N HIS A 171 7.69 11.93 4.44
CA HIS A 171 8.08 11.10 3.30
C HIS A 171 7.19 11.38 2.09
N GLY A 172 7.65 10.97 0.91
CA GLY A 172 6.91 11.15 -0.34
C GLY A 172 7.41 10.21 -1.42
N MET A 173 6.65 10.10 -2.49
CA MET A 173 7.01 9.27 -3.64
C MET A 173 6.64 9.95 -4.96
N ARG A 174 7.40 9.62 -6.00
CA ARG A 174 7.20 10.16 -7.35
C ARG A 174 7.35 9.05 -8.36
N THR A 175 6.36 8.91 -9.22
CA THR A 175 6.40 8.05 -10.39
C THR A 175 6.90 8.82 -11.61
N GLU A 176 7.68 8.17 -12.45
CA GLU A 176 8.09 8.68 -13.75
C GLU A 176 7.21 8.06 -14.87
N SER A 177 7.76 7.35 -15.80
CA SER A 177 7.01 6.73 -16.92
C SER A 177 6.24 5.47 -16.52
N THR A 178 6.56 4.86 -15.38
CA THR A 178 5.92 3.63 -14.90
C THR A 178 5.05 3.91 -13.68
N PRO A 179 3.90 3.23 -13.50
CA PRO A 179 3.10 3.33 -12.30
C PRO A 179 3.83 2.72 -11.09
N LEU A 180 3.40 3.06 -9.88
CA LEU A 180 3.82 2.41 -8.63
C LEU A 180 2.69 1.55 -8.09
N LEU A 181 2.99 0.31 -7.75
CA LEU A 181 2.23 -0.48 -6.79
C LEU A 181 3.11 -0.74 -5.57
N ALA A 182 2.66 -0.32 -4.41
CA ALA A 182 3.35 -0.56 -3.14
C ALA A 182 2.43 -1.29 -2.15
N LEU A 183 2.95 -2.31 -1.50
CA LEU A 183 2.34 -2.85 -0.28
C LEU A 183 2.65 -1.87 0.85
N TYR A 184 1.65 -1.53 1.67
CA TYR A 184 1.83 -0.73 2.87
C TYR A 184 1.42 -1.50 4.12
N LEU A 185 2.11 -1.24 5.22
CA LEU A 185 1.74 -1.64 6.57
C LEU A 185 1.76 -0.40 7.46
N TRP A 186 0.69 -0.18 8.22
CA TRP A 186 0.58 0.87 9.22
C TRP A 186 0.40 0.26 10.59
N ARG A 187 1.06 0.84 11.61
CA ARG A 187 0.96 0.41 13.00
C ARG A 187 1.06 1.62 13.94
N GLY A 188 0.35 1.53 15.05
CA GLY A 188 0.32 2.61 16.04
C GLY A 188 -0.49 3.83 15.59
N GLY A 189 -0.81 4.72 16.52
CA GLY A 189 -1.60 5.92 16.24
C GLY A 189 -3.00 5.65 15.71
N ASP A 190 -3.59 6.68 15.10
CA ASP A 190 -4.89 6.57 14.42
C ASP A 190 -4.72 6.01 13.02
N LEU A 191 -5.05 4.73 12.82
CA LEU A 191 -5.00 4.05 11.52
C LEU A 191 -6.02 4.60 10.50
N THR A 192 -6.87 5.56 10.89
CA THR A 192 -7.81 6.24 9.99
C THR A 192 -7.39 7.66 9.64
N GLN A 193 -6.28 8.14 10.19
CA GLN A 193 -5.81 9.50 10.03
C GLN A 193 -5.61 9.87 8.55
N LYS A 194 -6.09 11.05 8.16
CA LYS A 194 -5.63 11.70 6.91
C LYS A 194 -4.22 12.22 7.16
N SER A 195 -3.29 11.85 6.28
CA SER A 195 -1.91 12.32 6.41
C SER A 195 -1.83 13.85 6.32
N HIS A 196 -0.95 14.43 7.13
CA HIS A 196 -0.61 15.83 7.06
C HIS A 196 0.30 16.09 5.86
N ILE A 197 -0.10 16.99 4.96
CA ILE A 197 0.70 17.35 3.79
C ILE A 197 1.62 18.50 4.16
N ASP A 198 2.91 18.32 3.94
CA ASP A 198 3.91 19.36 4.11
C ASP A 198 3.78 20.37 2.94
N LYS A 199 3.66 21.65 3.28
CA LYS A 199 3.54 22.75 2.31
C LYS A 199 4.89 23.35 2.00
#